data_b40a9eaecd97c7652773842afc94e7d5
#
_entry.id   b40a9eaecd97c7652773842afc94e7d5
#
_cell.length_a   1.000
_cell.length_b   1.000
_cell.length_c   1.000
_cell.angle_alpha   90.00
_cell.angle_beta   90.00
_cell.angle_gamma   90.00
#
_symmetry.space_group_name_H-M   'P 1'
#
loop_
_entity.id
_entity.type
_entity.pdbx_description
1 polymer ?
#
loop_
_entity_poly.entity_id
_entity_poly.type
_entity_poly.pdbx_seq_one_letter_code
_entity_poly.pdbx_strand_id
1 'polypeptide(L)'
;MQVANEVRVAAPELAVAVAYLEHLPPSLGDAIRDLARNGARSVRIVPLFLGRGGHLREDVPRLVAAIAAELPDVAIEVTLPAGDDRAVQRCLASYCVRAALGEAVKIVARARGS
;
A
#
# COMPACT_ATOMS: atom_id res chain seq x y z
N MET A 1 4.94 -1.14 -10.00
CA MET A 1 3.58 -1.50 -9.57
C MET A 1 2.61 -0.37 -9.89
N GLN A 2 1.43 -0.71 -10.36
CA GLN A 2 0.46 0.27 -10.84
C GLN A 2 -0.02 1.23 -9.75
N VAL A 3 -0.31 0.71 -8.56
CA VAL A 3 -0.77 1.55 -7.44
C VAL A 3 0.30 2.57 -7.07
N ALA A 4 1.56 2.15 -7.01
CA ALA A 4 2.67 3.06 -6.71
C ALA A 4 2.78 4.18 -7.74
N ASN A 5 2.58 3.87 -9.02
CA ASN A 5 2.60 4.87 -10.09
C ASN A 5 1.46 5.87 -9.93
N GLU A 6 0.28 5.40 -9.57
CA GLU A 6 -0.86 6.28 -9.31
C GLU A 6 -0.59 7.22 -8.12
N VAL A 7 0.07 6.72 -7.08
CA VAL A 7 0.45 7.56 -5.95
C VAL A 7 1.46 8.63 -6.38
N ARG A 8 2.44 8.26 -7.19
CA ARG A 8 3.44 9.22 -7.69
C ARG A 8 2.80 10.33 -8.50
N VAL A 9 1.78 10.00 -9.28
CA VAL A 9 1.05 11.01 -10.06
C VAL A 9 0.21 11.91 -9.14
N ALA A 10 -0.49 11.32 -8.16
CA ALA A 10 -1.37 12.07 -7.26
C ALA A 10 -0.61 12.94 -6.27
N ALA A 11 0.58 12.52 -5.86
CA ALA A 11 1.38 13.23 -4.86
C ALA A 11 2.85 13.22 -5.25
N PRO A 12 3.24 14.01 -6.26
CA PRO A 12 4.61 14.01 -6.77
C PRO A 12 5.65 14.46 -5.75
N GLU A 13 5.24 15.12 -4.67
CA GLU A 13 6.14 15.51 -3.58
C GLU A 13 6.59 14.33 -2.71
N LEU A 14 5.89 13.20 -2.80
CA LEU A 14 6.25 12.01 -2.02
C LEU A 14 7.31 11.17 -2.73
N ALA A 15 8.31 10.72 -1.98
CA ALA A 15 9.22 9.69 -2.46
C ALA A 15 8.56 8.34 -2.21
N VAL A 16 8.25 7.62 -3.27
CA VAL A 16 7.51 6.35 -3.20
C VAL A 16 8.42 5.20 -3.56
N ALA A 17 8.50 4.22 -2.68
CA ALA A 17 9.24 2.99 -2.92
C ALA A 17 8.29 1.80 -2.75
N VAL A 18 8.53 0.74 -3.51
CA VAL A 18 7.78 -0.51 -3.40
C VAL A 18 8.70 -1.55 -2.78
N ALA A 19 8.19 -2.29 -1.81
CA ALA A 19 8.94 -3.38 -1.19
C ALA A 19 8.07 -4.63 -1.11
N TYR A 20 8.71 -5.77 -1.06
CA TYR A 20 8.04 -7.06 -0.97
C TYR A 20 8.47 -7.77 0.31
N LEU A 21 7.55 -8.46 0.94
CA LEU A 21 7.81 -9.13 2.20
C LEU A 21 8.38 -10.53 2.02
N GLU A 22 8.14 -11.13 0.86
CA GLU A 22 8.62 -12.49 0.56
C GLU A 22 9.22 -12.58 -0.83
N HIS A 23 10.38 -13.20 -0.90
CA HIS A 23 11.04 -13.72 -2.11
C HIS A 23 11.36 -12.75 -3.24
N LEU A 24 10.85 -11.54 -3.25
CA LEU A 24 11.11 -10.58 -4.31
C LEU A 24 11.84 -9.36 -3.78
N PRO A 25 12.90 -8.90 -4.45
CA PRO A 25 13.54 -7.64 -4.10
C PRO A 25 12.75 -6.44 -4.66
N PRO A 26 12.87 -5.26 -4.06
CA PRO A 26 13.60 -5.03 -2.82
C PRO A 26 12.82 -5.46 -1.58
N SER A 27 13.57 -5.85 -0.54
CA SER A 27 12.97 -6.12 0.77
C SER A 27 12.51 -4.81 1.42
N LEU A 28 11.68 -4.94 2.45
CA LEU A 28 11.24 -3.78 3.21
C LEU A 28 12.42 -3.00 3.78
N GLY A 29 13.40 -3.70 4.35
CA GLY A 29 14.60 -3.07 4.89
C GLY A 29 15.39 -2.32 3.85
N ASP A 30 15.62 -2.94 2.69
CA ASP A 30 16.38 -2.31 1.61
C ASP A 30 15.67 -1.07 1.09
N ALA A 31 14.37 -1.11 0.92
CA ALA A 31 13.60 0.04 0.45
C ALA A 31 13.68 1.20 1.44
N ILE A 32 13.56 0.93 2.73
CA ILE A 32 13.64 1.98 3.76
C ILE A 32 15.06 2.57 3.82
N ARG A 33 16.09 1.72 3.75
CA ARG A 33 17.48 2.21 3.74
C ARG A 33 17.75 3.11 2.54
N ASP A 34 17.21 2.77 1.37
CA ASP A 34 17.34 3.60 0.19
C ASP A 34 16.67 4.95 0.36
N LEU A 35 15.45 4.97 0.89
CA LEU A 35 14.76 6.23 1.17
C LEU A 35 15.56 7.08 2.15
N ALA A 36 16.12 6.46 3.20
CA ALA A 36 16.92 7.16 4.18
C ALA A 36 18.21 7.74 3.58
N ARG A 37 18.88 6.98 2.72
CA ARG A 37 20.07 7.46 2.01
C ARG A 37 19.78 8.66 1.11
N ASN A 38 18.56 8.73 0.61
CA ASN A 38 18.14 9.84 -0.25
C ASN A 38 17.51 10.98 0.54
N GLY A 39 17.68 10.98 1.85
CA GLY A 39 17.33 12.09 2.71
C GLY A 39 16.02 11.97 3.47
N ALA A 40 15.29 10.87 3.36
CA ALA A 40 14.05 10.70 4.09
C ALA A 40 14.31 10.61 5.61
N ARG A 41 13.58 11.40 6.37
CA ARG A 41 13.63 11.38 7.84
C ARG A 41 12.36 10.81 8.45
N SER A 42 11.33 10.61 7.64
CA SER A 42 10.06 10.03 8.05
C SER A 42 9.60 9.09 6.95
N VAL A 43 9.32 7.85 7.32
CA VAL A 43 8.87 6.82 6.39
C VAL A 43 7.55 6.25 6.90
N ARG A 44 6.57 6.21 6.03
CA ARG A 44 5.28 5.61 6.35
C ARG A 44 5.09 4.37 5.50
N ILE A 45 4.92 3.24 6.16
CA ILE A 45 4.72 1.96 5.52
C ILE A 45 3.23 1.71 5.39
N VAL A 46 2.77 1.49 4.18
CA VAL A 46 1.36 1.20 3.89
C VAL A 46 1.26 -0.25 3.41
N PRO A 47 0.81 -1.18 4.26
CA PRO A 47 0.65 -2.57 3.83
C PRO A 47 -0.53 -2.70 2.86
N LEU A 48 -0.25 -3.20 1.66
CA LEU A 48 -1.29 -3.38 0.65
C LEU A 48 -1.87 -4.79 0.71
N PHE A 49 -2.30 -5.19 1.90
CA PHE A 49 -2.93 -6.48 2.11
C PHE A 49 -4.45 -6.32 2.08
N LEU A 50 -5.13 -7.19 1.34
CA LEU A 50 -6.58 -7.19 1.26
C LEU A 50 -7.23 -8.07 2.33
N GLY A 51 -6.47 -9.00 2.88
CA GLY A 51 -6.93 -9.90 3.93
C GLY A 51 -5.99 -9.92 5.11
N ARG A 52 -6.46 -10.49 6.22
CA ARG A 52 -5.67 -10.63 7.44
C ARG A 52 -4.87 -11.94 7.43
N GLY A 53 -4.00 -12.11 6.44
CA GLY A 53 -3.13 -13.27 6.36
C GLY A 53 -2.17 -13.30 7.56
N GLY A 54 -2.17 -14.43 8.29
CA GLY A 54 -1.54 -14.53 9.58
C GLY A 54 -0.06 -14.19 9.64
N HIS A 55 0.75 -14.81 8.77
CA HIS A 55 2.21 -14.65 8.84
C HIS A 55 2.70 -13.25 8.55
N LEU A 56 2.19 -12.64 7.51
CA LEU A 56 2.64 -11.30 7.10
C LEU A 56 2.27 -10.25 8.13
N ARG A 57 1.12 -10.39 8.74
CA ARG A 57 0.65 -9.45 9.75
C ARG A 57 1.52 -9.48 11.02
N GLU A 58 2.01 -10.65 11.39
CA GLU A 58 2.87 -10.80 12.56
C GLU A 58 4.31 -10.41 12.27
N ASP A 59 4.76 -10.64 11.04
CA ASP A 59 6.14 -10.37 10.65
C ASP A 59 6.44 -8.88 10.49
N VAL A 60 5.47 -8.10 10.03
CA VAL A 60 5.70 -6.67 9.77
C VAL A 60 6.16 -5.91 11.03
N PRO A 61 5.52 -6.05 12.21
CA PRO A 61 6.02 -5.34 13.40
C PRO A 61 7.45 -5.71 13.77
N ARG A 62 7.84 -6.99 13.63
CA ARG A 62 9.21 -7.42 13.93
C ARG A 62 10.22 -6.84 12.96
N LEU A 63 9.89 -6.86 11.66
CA LEU A 63 10.75 -6.29 10.63
C LEU A 63 10.93 -4.80 10.84
N VAL A 64 9.85 -4.09 11.14
CA VAL A 64 9.89 -2.66 11.38
C VAL A 64 10.72 -2.32 12.61
N ALA A 65 10.55 -3.08 13.70
CA ALA A 65 11.34 -2.86 14.92
C ALA A 65 12.84 -3.03 14.66
N ALA A 66 13.23 -4.05 13.90
CA ALA A 66 14.63 -4.27 13.54
C ALA A 66 15.19 -3.12 12.70
N ILE A 67 14.44 -2.65 11.72
CA ILE A 67 14.85 -1.55 10.85
C ILE A 67 14.92 -0.25 11.63
N ALA A 68 13.96 0.01 12.52
CA ALA A 68 13.95 1.20 13.35
C ALA A 68 15.17 1.25 14.27
N ALA A 69 15.58 0.11 14.82
CA ALA A 69 16.79 0.02 15.64
C ALA A 69 18.05 0.32 14.84
N GLU A 70 18.07 -0.08 13.56
CA GLU A 70 19.19 0.18 12.66
C GLU A 70 19.27 1.66 12.24
N LEU A 71 18.11 2.33 12.11
CA LEU A 71 18.01 3.71 11.61
C LEU A 71 17.34 4.63 12.65
N PRO A 72 18.04 4.92 13.77
CA PRO A 72 17.40 5.67 14.86
C PRO A 72 17.01 7.10 14.51
N ASP A 73 17.58 7.67 13.45
CA ASP A 73 17.27 9.04 13.03
C ASP A 73 16.08 9.12 12.08
N VAL A 74 15.49 7.99 11.71
CA VAL A 74 14.36 7.92 10.80
C VAL A 74 13.10 7.51 11.58
N ALA A 75 12.07 8.34 11.50
CA ALA A 75 10.78 8.01 12.09
C ALA A 75 10.05 7.04 11.16
N ILE A 76 9.68 5.89 11.66
CA ILE A 76 9.01 4.86 10.86
C ILE A 76 7.63 4.58 11.47
N GLU A 77 6.59 4.72 10.66
CA GLU A 77 5.22 4.41 11.06
C GLU A 77 4.63 3.37 10.12
N VAL A 78 3.76 2.53 10.65
CA VAL A 78 3.00 1.56 9.86
C VAL A 78 1.53 1.92 9.94
N THR A 79 0.90 2.11 8.80
CA THR A 79 -0.54 2.38 8.76
C THR A 79 -1.33 1.08 8.88
N LEU A 80 -2.65 1.19 8.97
CA LEU A 80 -3.53 0.03 8.85
C LEU A 80 -3.31 -0.63 7.48
N PRO A 81 -3.43 -1.96 7.40
CA PRO A 81 -3.46 -2.63 6.11
C PRO A 81 -4.56 -2.04 5.23
N ALA A 82 -4.30 -1.94 3.93
CA ALA A 82 -5.25 -1.34 2.99
C ALA A 82 -6.63 -1.99 3.05
N GLY A 83 -6.67 -3.32 3.23
CA GLY A 83 -7.94 -4.06 3.33
C GLY A 83 -8.77 -3.75 4.57
N ASP A 84 -8.17 -3.11 5.57
CA ASP A 84 -8.89 -2.70 6.79
C ASP A 84 -9.45 -1.28 6.67
N ASP A 85 -9.09 -0.55 5.64
CA ASP A 85 -9.59 0.80 5.42
C ASP A 85 -11.00 0.76 4.83
N ARG A 86 -11.90 1.55 5.41
CA ARG A 86 -13.30 1.54 5.01
C ARG A 86 -13.54 2.01 3.57
N ALA A 87 -12.79 3.02 3.14
CA ALA A 87 -12.89 3.51 1.76
C ALA A 87 -12.41 2.46 0.76
N VAL A 88 -11.34 1.74 1.10
CA VAL A 88 -10.85 0.64 0.27
C VAL A 88 -11.88 -0.48 0.20
N GLN A 89 -12.50 -0.84 1.32
CA GLN A 89 -13.56 -1.85 1.36
C GLN A 89 -14.72 -1.47 0.45
N ARG A 90 -15.11 -0.21 0.46
CA ARG A 90 -16.19 0.28 -0.43
C ARG A 90 -15.79 0.20 -1.90
N CYS A 91 -14.55 0.54 -2.23
CA CYS A 91 -14.03 0.42 -3.60
C CYS A 91 -14.05 -1.04 -4.05
N LEU A 92 -13.62 -1.95 -3.21
CA LEU A 92 -13.63 -3.37 -3.53
C LEU A 92 -15.05 -3.89 -3.71
N ALA A 93 -15.97 -3.49 -2.84
CA ALA A 93 -17.37 -3.86 -2.96
C ALA A 93 -17.97 -3.35 -4.28
N SER A 94 -17.67 -2.11 -4.63
CA SER A 94 -18.12 -1.51 -5.88
C SER A 94 -17.57 -2.28 -7.08
N TYR A 95 -16.29 -2.63 -7.05
CA TYR A 95 -15.69 -3.45 -8.10
C TYR A 95 -16.37 -4.81 -8.20
N CYS A 96 -16.63 -5.48 -7.07
CA CYS A 96 -17.30 -6.79 -7.07
C CYS A 96 -18.69 -6.72 -7.68
N VAL A 97 -19.44 -5.67 -7.37
CA VAL A 97 -20.78 -5.47 -7.94
C VAL A 97 -20.70 -5.30 -9.45
N ARG A 98 -19.79 -4.44 -9.92
CA ARG A 98 -19.61 -4.22 -11.35
C ARG A 98 -19.19 -5.50 -12.07
N ALA A 99 -18.25 -6.23 -11.48
CA ALA A 99 -17.76 -7.48 -12.07
C ALA A 99 -18.84 -8.55 -12.12
N ALA A 100 -19.66 -8.65 -11.07
CA ALA A 100 -20.73 -9.65 -11.02
C ALA A 100 -21.90 -9.31 -11.93
N LEU A 101 -22.27 -8.03 -12.06
CA LEU A 101 -23.40 -7.60 -12.88
C LEU A 101 -23.03 -7.35 -14.34
N GLY A 102 -21.76 -7.07 -14.62
CA GLY A 102 -21.26 -6.89 -15.97
C GLY A 102 -21.98 -5.81 -16.77
N GLU A 103 -22.66 -6.18 -17.86
CA GLU A 103 -23.31 -5.24 -18.76
C GLU A 103 -24.41 -4.40 -18.10
N ALA A 104 -25.11 -4.93 -17.12
CA ALA A 104 -26.14 -4.17 -16.42
C ALA A 104 -25.57 -2.91 -15.75
N VAL A 105 -24.41 -3.03 -15.12
CA VAL A 105 -23.73 -1.90 -14.49
C VAL A 105 -23.26 -0.89 -15.55
N LYS A 106 -22.74 -1.36 -16.68
CA LYS A 106 -22.30 -0.49 -17.77
C LYS A 106 -23.46 0.35 -18.32
N ILE A 107 -24.63 -0.25 -18.47
CA ILE A 107 -25.83 0.42 -18.97
C ILE A 107 -26.25 1.53 -17.99
N VAL A 108 -26.28 1.25 -16.72
CA VAL A 108 -26.62 2.25 -15.69
C VAL A 108 -25.61 3.41 -15.70
N ALA A 109 -24.32 3.11 -15.80
CA ALA A 109 -23.28 4.13 -15.83
C ALA A 109 -23.44 5.05 -17.04
N ARG A 110 -23.77 4.51 -18.23
CA ARG A 110 -24.03 5.31 -19.43
C ARG A 110 -25.24 6.23 -19.27
N ALA A 111 -26.30 5.71 -18.68
CA ALA A 111 -27.49 6.50 -18.45
C ALA A 111 -27.24 7.71 -17.56
N ARG A 112 -26.38 7.54 -16.55
CA ARG A 112 -25.98 8.62 -15.66
C ARG A 112 -24.97 9.58 -16.26
N GLY A 113 -24.18 9.09 -17.20
CA GLY A 113 -23.15 9.90 -17.84
C GLY A 113 -23.62 10.74 -19.00
N SER A 114 -24.86 10.57 -19.41
CA SER A 114 -25.42 11.29 -20.54
C SER A 114 -26.01 12.67 -20.20
#